data_982f03349fd575d65976b8e3d1e2b637
#
_entry.id   982f03349fd575d65976b8e3d1e2b637
#
_cell.length_a   1.000
_cell.length_b   1.000
_cell.length_c   1.000
_cell.angle_alpha   90.00
_cell.angle_beta   90.00
_cell.angle_gamma   90.00
#
_symmetry.space_group_name_H-M   'P 1'
#
loop_
_entity.id
_entity.type
_entity.pdbx_description
1 polymer ?
#
loop_
_entity_poly.entity_id
_entity_poly.type
_entity_poly.pdbx_seq_one_letter_code
_entity_poly.pdbx_strand_id
1 'polypeptide(L)'
;MQSPPASSIPDSALTREQLYERIRKGSKQEVVLEEMQRLGFWPQDAAQPTVEARLIRRESELQAALSKLGEELRGIEDRDKALKTMRKERMAKARERREETRQRLAQGRHARALAWHERRQRELLYVGEGVSGGLGEARSDAEVLARNALPALHHAGDLAQAMGIGLGELRFLAWHRDVASVSHYQRFTIAKKSGGERHISAPMPRMKRAQYWVLDNILAKMPVHDAVHGFLPGRSILTNAAPHVGQDVVINLDLKDFFPSIGMRRVRGVFRQLGYSQQVASLLALVCTEAPTDEVQLDGRRYFVARGERVLPQGAPTSPMLTNLLCRRLDARLAASAAKLGFR
;
A
#
# COMPACT_ATOMS: atom_id res chain seq x y z
N MET A 1 2.19 -107.30 65.69
CA MET A 1 1.79 -105.98 65.93
C MET A 1 2.88 -105.03 65.46
N GLN A 2 2.77 -104.55 64.27
CA GLN A 2 3.70 -103.56 63.64
C GLN A 2 3.05 -102.18 63.62
N SER A 3 3.73 -101.18 64.19
CA SER A 3 3.33 -99.80 64.16
C SER A 3 3.49 -99.26 62.72
N PRO A 4 2.61 -98.38 62.24
CA PRO A 4 2.74 -97.77 60.93
C PRO A 4 3.82 -96.69 60.91
N PRO A 5 4.50 -96.47 59.75
CA PRO A 5 5.59 -95.51 59.64
C PRO A 5 5.04 -94.10 59.65
N ALA A 6 5.81 -93.21 60.31
CA ALA A 6 5.57 -91.78 60.33
C ALA A 6 5.68 -91.19 58.93
N SER A 7 4.59 -90.56 58.46
CA SER A 7 4.59 -89.86 57.18
C SER A 7 5.48 -88.62 57.28
N SER A 8 6.52 -88.58 56.50
CA SER A 8 7.34 -87.36 56.30
C SER A 8 6.52 -86.21 55.71
N ILE A 9 6.37 -85.22 56.47
CA ILE A 9 5.76 -83.88 56.01
C ILE A 9 6.78 -83.32 55.02
N PRO A 10 6.41 -83.04 53.76
CA PRO A 10 7.33 -82.38 52.82
C PRO A 10 7.61 -80.96 53.28
N ASP A 11 8.91 -80.66 53.44
CA ASP A 11 9.50 -79.43 53.91
C ASP A 11 9.51 -78.34 52.79
N SER A 12 8.37 -77.77 52.46
CA SER A 12 8.26 -76.52 51.64
C SER A 12 7.01 -75.72 52.01
N ALA A 13 6.91 -75.28 53.28
CA ALA A 13 5.92 -74.29 53.69
C ALA A 13 6.30 -72.99 53.04
N LEU A 14 5.36 -72.45 52.28
CA LEU A 14 5.48 -71.08 51.72
C LEU A 14 5.80 -70.09 52.84
N THR A 15 6.74 -69.17 52.61
CA THR A 15 6.95 -68.08 53.59
C THR A 15 5.74 -67.21 53.68
N ARG A 16 5.58 -66.54 54.83
CA ARG A 16 4.41 -65.72 55.10
C ARG A 16 4.20 -64.64 54.03
N GLU A 17 5.28 -64.11 53.51
CA GLU A 17 5.26 -63.10 52.39
C GLU A 17 4.76 -63.73 51.09
N GLN A 18 5.25 -64.91 50.73
CA GLN A 18 4.80 -65.66 49.56
C GLN A 18 3.33 -66.01 49.65
N LEU A 19 2.84 -66.37 50.84
CA LEU A 19 1.42 -66.63 51.06
C LEU A 19 0.58 -65.39 50.87
N TYR A 20 0.99 -64.23 51.42
CA TYR A 20 0.30 -62.94 51.22
C TYR A 20 0.30 -62.50 49.76
N GLU A 21 1.41 -62.70 49.04
CA GLU A 21 1.46 -62.38 47.62
C GLU A 21 0.52 -63.27 46.79
N ARG A 22 0.43 -64.54 47.10
CA ARG A 22 -0.51 -65.44 46.43
C ARG A 22 -1.96 -65.10 46.74
N ILE A 23 -2.29 -64.79 47.99
CA ILE A 23 -3.63 -64.30 48.36
C ILE A 23 -3.98 -62.97 47.66
N ARG A 24 -2.98 -62.10 47.43
CA ARG A 24 -3.17 -60.83 46.74
C ARG A 24 -3.39 -60.99 45.24
N LYS A 25 -2.77 -62.00 44.62
CA LYS A 25 -2.88 -62.33 43.18
C LYS A 25 -4.12 -63.20 42.85
N GLY A 26 -4.62 -63.97 43.80
CA GLY A 26 -5.77 -64.86 43.65
C GLY A 26 -6.80 -64.61 44.73
N SER A 27 -7.53 -65.64 45.14
CA SER A 27 -8.44 -65.53 46.29
C SER A 27 -7.87 -66.32 47.46
N LYS A 28 -8.23 -65.85 48.69
CA LYS A 28 -7.88 -66.53 49.92
C LYS A 28 -8.42 -67.97 49.94
N GLN A 29 -9.60 -68.18 49.36
CA GLN A 29 -10.27 -69.50 49.29
C GLN A 29 -9.54 -70.42 48.34
N GLU A 30 -9.02 -69.93 47.25
CA GLU A 30 -8.18 -70.76 46.30
C GLU A 30 -6.89 -71.23 46.94
N VAL A 31 -6.17 -70.35 47.64
CA VAL A 31 -4.95 -70.69 48.34
C VAL A 31 -5.24 -71.66 49.47
N VAL A 32 -6.34 -71.52 50.24
CA VAL A 32 -6.78 -72.46 51.25
C VAL A 32 -7.11 -73.82 50.60
N LEU A 33 -7.84 -73.87 49.48
CA LEU A 33 -8.19 -75.04 48.74
C LEU A 33 -6.91 -75.85 48.27
N GLU A 34 -5.96 -75.12 47.69
CA GLU A 34 -4.70 -75.72 47.24
C GLU A 34 -3.89 -76.36 48.42
N GLU A 35 -3.82 -75.63 49.55
CA GLU A 35 -3.17 -76.18 50.73
C GLU A 35 -3.90 -77.37 51.37
N MET A 36 -5.24 -77.29 51.39
CA MET A 36 -6.04 -78.44 51.86
C MET A 36 -5.85 -79.69 50.95
N GLN A 37 -5.78 -79.49 49.62
CA GLN A 37 -5.48 -80.57 48.68
C GLN A 37 -4.05 -81.08 48.87
N ARG A 38 -3.05 -80.20 49.08
CA ARG A 38 -1.65 -80.58 49.32
C ARG A 38 -1.48 -81.36 50.59
N LEU A 39 -2.16 -81.00 51.63
CA LEU A 39 -2.12 -81.63 52.94
C LEU A 39 -3.02 -82.87 53.04
N GLY A 40 -3.77 -83.23 52.00
CA GLY A 40 -4.64 -84.40 51.94
C GLY A 40 -5.97 -84.25 52.70
N PHE A 41 -6.30 -83.05 53.13
CA PHE A 41 -7.59 -82.77 53.78
C PHE A 41 -8.75 -82.53 52.78
N TRP A 42 -8.42 -82.40 51.52
CA TRP A 42 -9.39 -82.31 50.42
C TRP A 42 -9.03 -83.27 49.32
N PRO A 43 -10.04 -84.02 48.78
CA PRO A 43 -9.75 -85.04 47.75
C PRO A 43 -9.02 -84.43 46.55
N GLN A 44 -7.89 -85.07 46.15
CA GLN A 44 -7.23 -84.73 44.89
C GLN A 44 -7.99 -85.49 43.79
N ASP A 45 -8.94 -84.76 43.19
CA ASP A 45 -9.67 -85.38 42.08
C ASP A 45 -8.86 -85.46 40.84
N ALA A 46 -8.45 -86.65 40.51
CA ALA A 46 -7.78 -86.95 39.27
C ALA A 46 -8.72 -86.92 38.03
N ALA A 47 -10.05 -87.03 38.23
CA ALA A 47 -11.01 -87.20 37.13
C ALA A 47 -12.12 -86.18 37.05
N GLN A 48 -12.62 -85.65 38.14
CA GLN A 48 -13.64 -84.53 38.16
C GLN A 48 -13.53 -83.73 39.44
N PRO A 49 -13.12 -82.41 39.34
CA PRO A 49 -13.12 -81.51 40.49
C PRO A 49 -14.53 -81.32 41.04
N THR A 50 -14.66 -81.28 42.37
CA THR A 50 -15.96 -81.07 43.04
C THR A 50 -16.56 -79.73 42.62
N VAL A 51 -17.90 -79.59 42.69
CA VAL A 51 -18.60 -78.41 42.29
C VAL A 51 -18.07 -77.20 43.05
N GLU A 52 -17.80 -77.31 44.35
CA GLU A 52 -17.25 -76.28 45.22
C GLU A 52 -15.83 -75.89 44.78
N ALA A 53 -14.97 -76.78 44.45
CA ALA A 53 -13.61 -76.47 43.95
C ALA A 53 -13.64 -75.72 42.62
N ARG A 54 -14.60 -76.01 41.73
CA ARG A 54 -14.81 -75.29 40.46
C ARG A 54 -15.35 -73.88 40.70
N LEU A 55 -16.26 -73.77 41.65
CA LEU A 55 -16.79 -72.41 41.99
C LEU A 55 -15.72 -71.46 42.57
N ILE A 56 -14.88 -71.95 43.51
CA ILE A 56 -13.76 -71.24 44.09
C ILE A 56 -12.76 -70.83 43.02
N ARG A 57 -12.36 -71.70 42.11
CA ARG A 57 -11.47 -71.31 41.00
C ARG A 57 -12.08 -70.30 40.07
N ARG A 58 -13.37 -70.48 39.73
CA ARG A 58 -14.07 -69.56 38.87
C ARG A 58 -14.23 -68.14 39.51
N GLU A 59 -14.47 -68.10 40.80
CA GLU A 59 -14.51 -66.81 41.54
C GLU A 59 -13.16 -66.11 41.55
N SER A 60 -12.05 -66.85 41.75
CA SER A 60 -10.70 -66.31 41.67
C SER A 60 -10.37 -65.79 40.27
N GLU A 61 -10.69 -66.55 39.23
CA GLU A 61 -10.53 -66.10 37.85
C GLU A 61 -11.30 -64.81 37.55
N LEU A 62 -12.55 -64.71 38.00
CA LEU A 62 -13.36 -63.52 37.83
C LEU A 62 -12.83 -62.30 38.60
N GLN A 63 -12.33 -62.50 39.81
CA GLN A 63 -11.72 -61.42 40.62
C GLN A 63 -10.41 -60.92 39.96
N ALA A 64 -9.58 -61.83 39.44
CA ALA A 64 -8.38 -61.45 38.72
C ALA A 64 -8.70 -60.67 37.42
N ALA A 65 -9.74 -61.10 36.67
CA ALA A 65 -10.20 -60.46 35.49
C ALA A 65 -10.75 -59.05 35.78
N LEU A 66 -11.52 -58.89 36.85
CA LEU A 66 -12.05 -57.57 37.31
C LEU A 66 -10.94 -56.64 37.75
N SER A 67 -9.93 -57.13 38.47
CA SER A 67 -8.76 -56.35 38.86
C SER A 67 -8.03 -55.79 37.65
N LYS A 68 -7.77 -56.67 36.66
CA LYS A 68 -7.11 -56.30 35.42
C LYS A 68 -7.90 -55.24 34.59
N LEU A 69 -9.21 -55.45 34.44
CA LEU A 69 -10.08 -54.50 33.79
C LEU A 69 -10.11 -53.16 34.54
N GLY A 70 -10.08 -53.14 35.87
CA GLY A 70 -10.01 -51.93 36.69
C GLY A 70 -8.70 -51.18 36.51
N GLU A 71 -7.57 -51.84 36.30
CA GLU A 71 -6.27 -51.26 35.97
C GLU A 71 -6.27 -50.66 34.56
N GLU A 72 -6.80 -51.36 33.59
CA GLU A 72 -6.95 -50.89 32.22
C GLU A 72 -7.85 -49.63 32.15
N LEU A 73 -8.96 -49.62 32.85
CA LEU A 73 -9.88 -48.49 32.94
C LEU A 73 -9.20 -47.21 33.52
N ARG A 74 -8.48 -47.38 34.63
CA ARG A 74 -7.68 -46.30 35.22
C ARG A 74 -6.65 -45.74 34.27
N GLY A 75 -5.94 -46.65 33.55
CA GLY A 75 -4.99 -46.23 32.53
C GLY A 75 -5.60 -45.42 31.36
N ILE A 76 -6.84 -45.74 30.97
CA ILE A 76 -7.60 -45.00 29.97
C ILE A 76 -8.05 -43.62 30.50
N GLU A 77 -8.60 -43.58 31.71
CA GLU A 77 -9.00 -42.29 32.33
C GLU A 77 -7.84 -41.31 32.54
N ASP A 78 -6.68 -41.81 32.95
CA ASP A 78 -5.47 -40.98 33.10
C ASP A 78 -4.94 -40.48 31.75
N ARG A 79 -4.99 -41.27 30.70
CA ARG A 79 -4.66 -40.88 29.33
C ARG A 79 -5.63 -39.80 28.81
N ASP A 80 -6.91 -39.96 29.03
CA ASP A 80 -7.93 -39.02 28.61
C ASP A 80 -7.80 -37.67 29.34
N LYS A 81 -7.48 -37.68 30.62
CA LYS A 81 -7.18 -36.49 31.41
C LYS A 81 -5.94 -35.78 30.85
N ALA A 82 -4.87 -36.50 30.57
CA ALA A 82 -3.65 -35.96 29.98
C ALA A 82 -3.90 -35.38 28.59
N LEU A 83 -4.67 -36.05 27.73
CA LEU A 83 -5.06 -35.51 26.42
C LEU A 83 -5.92 -34.25 26.51
N LYS A 84 -6.89 -34.17 27.44
CA LYS A 84 -7.69 -32.98 27.69
C LYS A 84 -6.82 -31.80 28.13
N THR A 85 -5.87 -32.04 29.01
CA THR A 85 -4.94 -31.01 29.50
C THR A 85 -4.05 -30.50 28.36
N MET A 86 -3.44 -31.39 27.58
CA MET A 86 -2.65 -31.01 26.41
C MET A 86 -3.44 -30.23 25.36
N ARG A 87 -4.72 -30.60 25.11
CA ARG A 87 -5.58 -29.85 24.20
C ARG A 87 -5.86 -28.45 24.73
N LYS A 88 -6.15 -28.32 26.03
CA LYS A 88 -6.39 -27.04 26.70
C LYS A 88 -5.16 -26.13 26.60
N GLU A 89 -3.96 -26.65 26.86
CA GLU A 89 -2.70 -25.89 26.74
C GLU A 89 -2.40 -25.48 25.30
N ARG A 90 -2.59 -26.39 24.32
CA ARG A 90 -2.44 -26.05 22.90
C ARG A 90 -3.39 -24.96 22.45
N MET A 91 -4.65 -25.00 22.90
CA MET A 91 -5.65 -23.99 22.59
C MET A 91 -5.31 -22.64 23.25
N ALA A 92 -4.80 -22.66 24.50
CA ALA A 92 -4.34 -21.46 25.18
C ALA A 92 -3.17 -20.80 24.44
N LYS A 93 -2.11 -21.57 24.10
CA LYS A 93 -0.97 -21.09 23.31
C LYS A 93 -1.38 -20.60 21.92
N ALA A 94 -2.35 -21.28 21.28
CA ALA A 94 -2.86 -20.84 19.99
C ALA A 94 -3.62 -19.50 20.07
N ARG A 95 -4.38 -19.25 21.14
CA ARG A 95 -5.06 -17.98 21.41
C ARG A 95 -4.05 -16.86 21.66
N GLU A 96 -3.06 -17.11 22.51
CA GLU A 96 -1.98 -16.17 22.79
C GLU A 96 -1.22 -15.74 21.51
N ARG A 97 -0.78 -16.69 20.70
CA ARG A 97 -0.12 -16.40 19.41
C ARG A 97 -1.01 -15.63 18.44
N ARG A 98 -2.30 -15.90 18.41
CA ARG A 98 -3.26 -15.14 17.60
C ARG A 98 -3.39 -13.70 18.09
N GLU A 99 -3.43 -13.51 19.39
CA GLU A 99 -3.53 -12.17 20.00
C GLU A 99 -2.24 -11.37 19.76
N GLU A 100 -1.07 -11.96 19.98
CA GLU A 100 0.22 -11.34 19.66
C GLU A 100 0.31 -10.94 18.18
N THR A 101 -0.11 -11.83 17.27
CA THR A 101 -0.12 -11.55 15.83
C THR A 101 -1.07 -10.41 15.51
N ARG A 102 -2.25 -10.39 16.12
CA ARG A 102 -3.24 -9.33 15.95
C ARG A 102 -2.72 -7.98 16.44
N GLN A 103 -2.08 -7.95 17.61
CA GLN A 103 -1.48 -6.75 18.19
C GLN A 103 -0.33 -6.24 17.31
N ARG A 104 0.57 -7.12 16.86
CA ARG A 104 1.66 -6.76 15.95
C ARG A 104 1.16 -6.18 14.63
N LEU A 105 0.12 -6.77 14.04
CA LEU A 105 -0.51 -6.27 12.81
C LEU A 105 -1.22 -4.92 13.04
N ALA A 106 -1.86 -4.74 14.21
CA ALA A 106 -2.50 -3.48 14.58
C ALA A 106 -1.46 -2.36 14.78
N GLN A 107 -0.37 -2.63 15.50
CA GLN A 107 0.74 -1.70 15.67
C GLN A 107 1.39 -1.34 14.33
N GLY A 108 1.62 -2.33 13.47
CA GLY A 108 2.19 -2.08 12.13
C GLY A 108 1.26 -1.26 11.23
N ARG A 109 -0.07 -1.42 11.34
CA ARG A 109 -1.04 -0.56 10.64
C ARG A 109 -1.05 0.86 11.19
N HIS A 110 -1.01 1.00 12.50
CA HIS A 110 -0.98 2.31 13.16
C HIS A 110 0.31 3.08 12.81
N ALA A 111 1.47 2.44 12.87
CA ALA A 111 2.74 3.05 12.49
C ALA A 111 2.75 3.52 11.02
N ARG A 112 2.23 2.69 10.09
CA ARG A 112 2.08 3.07 8.69
C ARG A 112 1.10 4.23 8.49
N ALA A 113 0.00 4.27 9.25
CA ALA A 113 -0.96 5.36 9.20
C ALA A 113 -0.36 6.68 9.70
N LEU A 114 0.43 6.66 10.76
CA LEU A 114 1.15 7.84 11.27
C LEU A 114 2.19 8.33 10.24
N ALA A 115 3.03 7.44 9.73
CA ALA A 115 4.02 7.79 8.71
C ALA A 115 3.36 8.35 7.43
N TRP A 116 2.22 7.79 7.01
CA TRP A 116 1.44 8.31 5.89
C TRP A 116 0.86 9.70 6.19
N HIS A 117 0.34 9.92 7.41
CA HIS A 117 -0.20 11.21 7.83
C HIS A 117 0.88 12.30 7.84
N GLU A 118 2.07 12.01 8.37
CA GLU A 118 3.22 12.91 8.35
C GLU A 118 3.67 13.23 6.91
N ARG A 119 3.78 12.22 6.05
CA ARG A 119 4.10 12.42 4.63
C ARG A 119 3.06 13.28 3.93
N ARG A 120 1.78 13.06 4.20
CA ARG A 120 0.68 13.84 3.63
C ARG A 120 0.73 15.32 4.02
N GLN A 121 1.27 15.66 5.19
CA GLN A 121 1.45 17.06 5.62
C GLN A 121 2.62 17.74 4.90
N ARG A 122 3.60 17.00 4.41
CA ARG A 122 4.81 17.52 3.78
C ARG A 122 4.84 17.35 2.26
N GLU A 123 4.13 16.35 1.74
CA GLU A 123 4.19 15.94 0.34
C GLU A 123 2.80 15.87 -0.30
N LEU A 124 2.72 16.24 -1.58
CA LEU A 124 1.55 16.03 -2.41
C LEU A 124 1.77 14.77 -3.25
N LEU A 125 1.21 13.65 -2.80
CA LEU A 125 1.33 12.35 -3.48
C LEU A 125 0.19 12.08 -4.49
N TYR A 126 -0.90 12.85 -4.40
CA TYR A 126 -2.05 12.69 -5.26
C TYR A 126 -2.73 14.04 -5.53
N VAL A 127 -2.95 14.36 -6.79
CA VAL A 127 -3.59 15.59 -7.28
C VAL A 127 -4.68 15.33 -8.34
N GLY A 128 -5.14 14.09 -8.45
CA GLY A 128 -6.19 13.66 -9.38
C GLY A 128 -5.78 12.47 -10.24
N GLU A 129 -6.78 11.85 -10.87
CA GLU A 129 -6.58 10.71 -11.76
C GLU A 129 -5.84 11.14 -13.04
N GLY A 130 -5.03 10.25 -13.62
CA GLY A 130 -4.27 10.50 -14.85
C GLY A 130 -3.10 11.50 -14.74
N VAL A 131 -3.03 12.33 -13.67
CA VAL A 131 -2.01 13.38 -13.50
C VAL A 131 -1.07 13.16 -12.32
N SER A 132 -1.36 12.20 -11.45
CA SER A 132 -0.58 11.93 -10.23
C SER A 132 0.63 11.02 -10.44
N GLY A 133 0.88 10.55 -11.68
CA GLY A 133 2.03 9.70 -11.99
C GLY A 133 3.37 10.39 -11.73
N GLY A 134 4.26 9.72 -10.95
CA GLY A 134 5.59 10.22 -10.64
C GLY A 134 5.67 11.28 -9.52
N LEU A 135 4.57 11.60 -8.82
CA LEU A 135 4.60 12.53 -7.69
C LEU A 135 5.42 12.04 -6.48
N GLY A 136 5.78 10.78 -6.41
CA GLY A 136 6.69 10.26 -5.39
C GLY A 136 8.17 10.59 -5.66
N GLU A 137 8.52 11.05 -6.85
CA GLU A 137 9.88 11.38 -7.27
C GLU A 137 10.18 12.85 -6.99
N ALA A 138 10.87 13.13 -5.88
CA ALA A 138 11.14 14.47 -5.37
C ALA A 138 12.61 14.92 -5.57
N ARG A 139 13.42 14.22 -6.40
CA ARG A 139 14.82 14.55 -6.62
C ARG A 139 14.96 15.50 -7.80
N SER A 140 15.28 16.78 -7.52
CA SER A 140 15.64 17.79 -8.53
C SER A 140 17.13 17.79 -8.80
N ASP A 141 17.52 18.20 -10.00
CA ASP A 141 18.90 18.40 -10.43
C ASP A 141 19.40 19.77 -9.96
N ALA A 142 20.10 19.77 -8.82
CA ALA A 142 20.58 21.01 -8.19
C ALA A 142 21.60 21.77 -9.07
N GLU A 143 22.40 21.06 -9.86
CA GLU A 143 23.41 21.70 -10.73
C GLU A 143 22.75 22.46 -11.88
N VAL A 144 21.75 21.85 -12.51
CA VAL A 144 20.99 22.48 -13.60
C VAL A 144 20.19 23.69 -13.07
N LEU A 145 19.58 23.56 -11.88
CA LEU A 145 18.86 24.67 -11.25
C LEU A 145 19.82 25.83 -10.94
N ALA A 146 20.96 25.54 -10.33
CA ALA A 146 21.97 26.59 -10.01
C ALA A 146 22.51 27.28 -11.25
N ARG A 147 22.82 26.53 -12.31
CA ARG A 147 23.29 27.08 -13.61
C ARG A 147 22.30 28.07 -14.23
N ASN A 148 21.02 27.80 -14.06
CA ASN A 148 19.95 28.63 -14.59
C ASN A 148 19.47 29.72 -13.59
N ALA A 149 20.14 29.88 -12.43
CA ALA A 149 19.75 30.76 -11.34
C ALA A 149 18.28 30.59 -10.91
N LEU A 150 17.79 29.35 -10.94
CA LEU A 150 16.42 28.98 -10.58
C LEU A 150 16.31 28.59 -9.08
N PRO A 151 15.14 28.82 -8.47
CA PRO A 151 14.93 28.41 -7.10
C PRO A 151 15.07 26.90 -6.93
N ALA A 152 15.81 26.47 -5.89
CA ALA A 152 16.01 25.06 -5.56
C ALA A 152 14.75 24.50 -4.89
N LEU A 153 13.88 23.88 -5.67
CA LEU A 153 12.64 23.26 -5.22
C LEU A 153 12.74 21.75 -5.43
N HIS A 154 12.67 20.99 -4.37
CA HIS A 154 12.81 19.53 -4.43
C HIS A 154 11.46 18.83 -4.32
N HIS A 155 10.54 19.38 -3.52
CA HIS A 155 9.23 18.78 -3.25
C HIS A 155 8.12 19.84 -3.19
N ALA A 156 6.88 19.37 -3.06
CA ALA A 156 5.69 20.25 -3.04
C ALA A 156 5.70 21.29 -1.90
N GLY A 157 6.29 20.95 -0.76
CA GLY A 157 6.44 21.88 0.37
C GLY A 157 7.30 23.07 0.03
N ASP A 158 8.45 22.87 -0.63
CA ASP A 158 9.34 23.95 -1.08
C ASP A 158 8.63 24.89 -2.06
N LEU A 159 7.88 24.31 -3.00
CA LEU A 159 7.11 25.09 -3.98
C LEU A 159 6.02 25.92 -3.31
N ALA A 160 5.28 25.35 -2.37
CA ALA A 160 4.24 26.06 -1.63
C ALA A 160 4.84 27.20 -0.81
N GLN A 161 5.92 26.95 -0.08
CA GLN A 161 6.63 27.94 0.72
C GLN A 161 7.19 29.07 -0.17
N ALA A 162 7.82 28.75 -1.28
CA ALA A 162 8.35 29.73 -2.21
C ALA A 162 7.26 30.61 -2.84
N MET A 163 6.08 30.05 -3.11
CA MET A 163 4.90 30.82 -3.58
C MET A 163 4.21 31.63 -2.48
N GLY A 164 4.58 31.47 -1.19
CA GLY A 164 3.94 32.10 -0.05
C GLY A 164 2.52 31.57 0.23
N ILE A 165 2.24 30.30 -0.11
CA ILE A 165 0.94 29.64 0.09
C ILE A 165 1.09 28.36 0.91
N GLY A 166 -0.01 27.92 1.53
CA GLY A 166 -0.04 26.65 2.22
C GLY A 166 -0.07 25.45 1.24
N LEU A 167 0.45 24.29 1.69
CA LEU A 167 0.42 23.06 0.90
C LEU A 167 -1.02 22.64 0.49
N GLY A 168 -2.01 22.91 1.36
CA GLY A 168 -3.43 22.69 1.06
C GLY A 168 -3.93 23.58 -0.08
N GLU A 169 -3.48 24.83 -0.16
CA GLU A 169 -3.81 25.75 -1.25
C GLU A 169 -3.13 25.32 -2.56
N LEU A 170 -1.86 24.95 -2.52
CA LEU A 170 -1.17 24.39 -3.68
C LEU A 170 -1.88 23.13 -4.20
N ARG A 171 -2.30 22.24 -3.30
CA ARG A 171 -3.12 21.07 -3.67
C ARG A 171 -4.42 21.48 -4.35
N PHE A 172 -5.12 22.47 -3.80
CA PHE A 172 -6.39 22.96 -4.36
C PHE A 172 -6.21 23.53 -5.77
N LEU A 173 -5.16 24.32 -6.01
CA LEU A 173 -4.84 24.90 -7.32
C LEU A 173 -4.40 23.85 -8.34
N ALA A 174 -3.62 22.84 -7.92
CA ALA A 174 -3.11 21.79 -8.78
C ALA A 174 -4.07 20.62 -8.98
N TRP A 175 -5.22 20.59 -8.26
CA TRP A 175 -6.12 19.46 -8.29
C TRP A 175 -6.82 19.29 -9.64
N HIS A 176 -6.70 18.09 -10.21
CA HIS A 176 -7.44 17.70 -11.42
C HIS A 176 -8.65 16.84 -11.08
N ARG A 177 -9.79 17.15 -11.69
CA ARG A 177 -11.04 16.39 -11.64
C ARG A 177 -11.73 16.48 -12.99
N ASP A 178 -12.32 15.38 -13.42
CA ASP A 178 -13.15 15.37 -14.63
C ASP A 178 -14.45 16.12 -14.42
N VAL A 179 -14.99 16.12 -13.20
CA VAL A 179 -16.17 16.89 -12.81
C VAL A 179 -15.82 17.70 -11.54
N ALA A 180 -15.91 19.01 -11.63
CA ALA A 180 -15.63 19.94 -10.53
C ALA A 180 -16.81 20.87 -10.26
N SER A 181 -17.02 21.23 -9.00
CA SER A 181 -17.98 22.26 -8.58
C SER A 181 -17.38 23.68 -8.54
N VAL A 182 -16.05 23.78 -8.68
CA VAL A 182 -15.32 25.04 -8.66
C VAL A 182 -14.40 25.11 -9.86
N SER A 183 -14.41 26.24 -10.57
CA SER A 183 -13.45 26.55 -11.63
C SER A 183 -12.38 27.51 -11.12
N HIS A 184 -11.14 27.31 -11.53
CA HIS A 184 -10.03 28.26 -11.30
C HIS A 184 -9.92 29.31 -12.41
N TYR A 185 -10.78 29.23 -13.43
CA TYR A 185 -10.76 30.09 -14.60
C TYR A 185 -12.15 30.70 -14.85
N GLN A 186 -12.17 31.95 -15.26
CA GLN A 186 -13.33 32.60 -15.83
C GLN A 186 -13.23 32.52 -17.35
N ARG A 187 -14.27 32.01 -18.00
CA ARG A 187 -14.31 31.80 -19.44
C ARG A 187 -15.24 32.80 -20.10
N PHE A 188 -14.80 33.38 -21.20
CA PHE A 188 -15.58 34.28 -22.03
C PHE A 188 -15.07 34.26 -23.47
N THR A 189 -15.88 34.74 -24.37
CA THR A 189 -15.58 34.77 -25.81
C THR A 189 -15.35 36.23 -26.25
N ILE A 190 -14.38 36.42 -27.14
CA ILE A 190 -14.11 37.70 -27.78
C ILE A 190 -14.23 37.50 -29.28
N ALA A 191 -14.99 38.38 -29.96
CA ALA A 191 -15.08 38.35 -31.42
C ALA A 191 -13.71 38.70 -32.06
N LYS A 192 -13.30 37.88 -33.05
CA LYS A 192 -12.10 38.16 -33.84
C LYS A 192 -12.38 39.17 -34.94
N LYS A 193 -11.43 40.07 -35.22
CA LYS A 193 -11.55 41.03 -36.35
C LYS A 193 -11.70 40.34 -37.72
N SER A 194 -11.14 39.13 -37.85
CA SER A 194 -11.21 38.30 -39.08
C SER A 194 -12.46 37.43 -39.16
N GLY A 195 -13.42 37.60 -38.26
CA GLY A 195 -14.58 36.72 -38.11
C GLY A 195 -14.32 35.50 -37.21
N GLY A 196 -15.38 35.03 -36.56
CA GLY A 196 -15.34 33.93 -35.58
C GLY A 196 -15.06 34.42 -34.16
N GLU A 197 -14.90 33.46 -33.25
CA GLU A 197 -14.76 33.73 -31.80
C GLU A 197 -13.41 33.25 -31.27
N ARG A 198 -12.93 33.94 -30.26
CA ARG A 198 -11.76 33.55 -29.48
C ARG A 198 -12.20 33.20 -28.05
N HIS A 199 -12.05 31.99 -27.64
CA HIS A 199 -12.33 31.57 -26.27
C HIS A 199 -11.16 31.92 -25.36
N ILE A 200 -11.47 32.72 -24.34
CA ILE A 200 -10.47 33.15 -23.33
C ILE A 200 -10.78 32.44 -22.03
N SER A 201 -9.74 31.89 -21.43
CA SER A 201 -9.73 31.29 -20.10
C SER A 201 -8.80 32.09 -19.19
N ALA A 202 -9.38 33.09 -18.51
CA ALA A 202 -8.63 33.94 -17.59
C ALA A 202 -8.53 33.30 -16.22
N PRO A 203 -7.32 33.14 -15.65
CA PRO A 203 -7.17 32.53 -14.32
C PRO A 203 -7.77 33.50 -13.24
N MET A 204 -8.50 32.91 -12.28
CA MET A 204 -9.01 33.60 -11.12
C MET A 204 -7.86 34.07 -10.20
N PRO A 205 -8.08 35.05 -9.29
CA PRO A 205 -7.01 35.76 -8.59
C PRO A 205 -5.96 34.88 -7.90
N ARG A 206 -6.39 33.79 -7.25
CA ARG A 206 -5.45 32.86 -6.58
C ARG A 206 -4.57 32.09 -7.60
N MET A 207 -5.18 31.57 -8.64
CA MET A 207 -4.46 30.88 -9.72
C MET A 207 -3.55 31.86 -10.47
N LYS A 208 -4.04 33.06 -10.74
CA LYS A 208 -3.29 34.13 -11.42
C LYS A 208 -2.03 34.49 -10.63
N ARG A 209 -2.12 34.68 -9.32
CA ARG A 209 -0.93 34.93 -8.47
C ARG A 209 0.09 33.82 -8.54
N ALA A 210 -0.36 32.56 -8.43
CA ALA A 210 0.55 31.40 -8.55
C ALA A 210 1.22 31.35 -9.93
N GLN A 211 0.49 31.65 -11.01
CA GLN A 211 1.05 31.69 -12.37
C GLN A 211 2.01 32.86 -12.56
N TYR A 212 1.75 34.05 -12.00
CA TYR A 212 2.72 35.14 -12.03
C TYR A 212 4.00 34.78 -11.26
N TRP A 213 3.87 34.14 -10.11
CA TRP A 213 5.05 33.65 -9.39
C TRP A 213 5.90 32.72 -10.26
N VAL A 214 5.27 31.77 -10.97
CA VAL A 214 5.96 30.87 -11.90
C VAL A 214 6.62 31.64 -13.04
N LEU A 215 5.92 32.62 -13.60
CA LEU A 215 6.45 33.48 -14.67
C LEU A 215 7.69 34.23 -14.20
N ASP A 216 7.60 34.96 -13.10
CA ASP A 216 8.64 35.88 -12.64
C ASP A 216 9.84 35.17 -12.06
N ASN A 217 9.66 34.05 -11.34
CA ASN A 217 10.74 33.36 -10.64
C ASN A 217 11.38 32.21 -11.42
N ILE A 218 10.70 31.68 -12.45
CA ILE A 218 11.18 30.54 -13.22
C ILE A 218 11.29 30.89 -14.71
N LEU A 219 10.16 31.19 -15.35
CA LEU A 219 10.11 31.23 -16.82
C LEU A 219 10.82 32.46 -17.38
N ALA A 220 10.65 33.64 -16.81
CA ALA A 220 11.25 34.89 -17.27
C ALA A 220 12.79 34.91 -17.16
N LYS A 221 13.37 34.03 -16.33
CA LYS A 221 14.83 33.88 -16.21
C LYS A 221 15.46 33.08 -17.37
N MET A 222 14.64 32.42 -18.15
CA MET A 222 15.15 31.54 -19.21
C MET A 222 15.40 32.28 -20.49
N PRO A 223 16.57 32.09 -21.14
CA PRO A 223 16.85 32.71 -22.41
C PRO A 223 15.92 32.13 -23.49
N VAL A 224 15.44 32.99 -24.37
CA VAL A 224 14.71 32.64 -25.59
C VAL A 224 15.52 32.95 -26.82
N HIS A 225 15.09 32.50 -28.02
CA HIS A 225 15.78 32.79 -29.26
C HIS A 225 15.67 34.30 -29.61
N ASP A 226 16.71 34.87 -30.23
CA ASP A 226 16.77 36.31 -30.53
C ASP A 226 15.66 36.79 -31.49
N ALA A 227 15.17 35.89 -32.33
CA ALA A 227 14.03 36.17 -33.23
C ALA A 227 12.68 36.30 -32.49
N VAL A 228 12.61 35.98 -31.18
CA VAL A 228 11.35 36.08 -30.40
C VAL A 228 11.14 37.53 -29.96
N HIS A 229 10.05 38.15 -30.40
CA HIS A 229 9.64 39.50 -30.02
C HIS A 229 8.39 39.53 -29.14
N GLY A 230 7.60 38.45 -29.09
CA GLY A 230 6.37 38.39 -28.33
C GLY A 230 6.60 38.20 -26.85
N PHE A 231 5.91 38.98 -26.01
CA PHE A 231 5.82 38.80 -24.53
C PHE A 231 7.17 38.89 -23.80
N LEU A 232 8.12 39.66 -24.32
CA LEU A 232 9.43 39.87 -23.72
C LEU A 232 9.63 41.33 -23.31
N PRO A 233 10.23 41.61 -22.14
CA PRO A 233 10.65 42.93 -21.78
C PRO A 233 11.63 43.50 -22.83
N GLY A 234 11.48 44.78 -23.19
CA GLY A 234 12.34 45.46 -24.14
C GLY A 234 12.09 45.10 -25.62
N ARG A 235 11.16 44.20 -25.92
CA ARG A 235 10.70 43.87 -27.28
C ARG A 235 9.32 44.47 -27.55
N SER A 236 9.06 44.89 -28.78
CA SER A 236 7.81 45.53 -29.18
C SER A 236 7.41 45.17 -30.61
N ILE A 237 6.24 45.59 -31.04
CA ILE A 237 5.80 45.45 -32.42
C ILE A 237 6.79 46.16 -33.38
N LEU A 238 7.36 47.26 -33.00
CA LEU A 238 8.35 48.00 -33.78
C LEU A 238 9.63 47.20 -33.93
N THR A 239 10.15 46.59 -32.86
CA THR A 239 11.35 45.78 -32.95
C THR A 239 11.11 44.50 -33.75
N ASN A 240 9.90 43.96 -33.77
CA ASN A 240 9.51 42.84 -34.62
C ASN A 240 9.41 43.22 -36.09
N ALA A 241 8.85 44.37 -36.40
CA ALA A 241 8.65 44.83 -37.78
C ALA A 241 9.95 45.32 -38.44
N ALA A 242 10.88 45.90 -37.68
CA ALA A 242 12.10 46.53 -38.19
C ALA A 242 12.92 45.66 -39.19
N PRO A 243 13.16 44.37 -38.99
CA PRO A 243 13.88 43.51 -39.93
C PRO A 243 13.16 43.33 -41.27
N HIS A 244 11.86 43.54 -41.34
CA HIS A 244 11.03 43.34 -42.53
C HIS A 244 10.80 44.59 -43.35
N VAL A 245 11.21 45.75 -42.84
CA VAL A 245 11.06 47.03 -43.57
C VAL A 245 12.02 47.08 -44.77
N GLY A 246 11.49 47.40 -45.95
CA GLY A 246 12.30 47.52 -47.19
C GLY A 246 12.70 46.16 -47.79
N GLN A 247 12.12 45.06 -47.37
CA GLN A 247 12.36 43.74 -47.98
C GLN A 247 11.42 43.54 -49.16
N ASP A 248 11.94 42.88 -50.23
CA ASP A 248 11.15 42.60 -51.43
C ASP A 248 10.07 41.52 -51.17
N VAL A 249 10.35 40.59 -50.24
CA VAL A 249 9.45 39.48 -49.88
C VAL A 249 9.33 39.34 -48.37
N VAL A 250 8.13 39.28 -47.86
CA VAL A 250 7.84 38.98 -46.44
C VAL A 250 6.89 37.79 -46.41
N ILE A 251 7.30 36.73 -45.69
CA ILE A 251 6.52 35.52 -45.49
C ILE A 251 5.92 35.56 -44.08
N ASN A 252 4.60 35.50 -43.98
CA ASN A 252 3.88 35.47 -42.72
C ASN A 252 3.19 34.10 -42.57
N LEU A 253 3.48 33.40 -41.44
CA LEU A 253 2.92 32.10 -41.10
C LEU A 253 2.23 32.21 -39.74
N ASP A 254 1.03 31.62 -39.59
CA ASP A 254 0.30 31.55 -38.34
C ASP A 254 -0.05 30.11 -37.99
N LEU A 255 0.12 29.75 -36.73
CA LEU A 255 -0.23 28.44 -36.18
C LEU A 255 -1.60 28.48 -35.55
N LYS A 256 -2.57 27.82 -36.21
CA LYS A 256 -3.94 27.73 -35.72
C LYS A 256 -4.00 27.00 -34.38
N ASP A 257 -4.76 27.58 -33.46
CA ASP A 257 -5.04 27.01 -32.12
C ASP A 257 -3.76 26.57 -31.35
N PHE A 258 -2.72 27.38 -31.44
CA PHE A 258 -1.39 27.02 -30.96
C PHE A 258 -1.37 26.71 -29.44
N PHE A 259 -1.92 27.57 -28.57
CA PHE A 259 -1.96 27.30 -27.12
C PHE A 259 -2.75 26.03 -26.77
N PRO A 260 -3.97 25.80 -27.28
CA PRO A 260 -4.70 24.57 -27.03
C PRO A 260 -4.04 23.31 -27.58
N SER A 261 -3.10 23.41 -28.54
CA SER A 261 -2.36 22.26 -29.05
C SER A 261 -1.23 21.78 -28.13
N ILE A 262 -0.92 22.55 -27.07
CA ILE A 262 0.17 22.27 -26.14
C ILE A 262 -0.39 21.63 -24.88
N GLY A 263 -0.29 20.29 -24.79
CA GLY A 263 -0.75 19.51 -23.65
C GLY A 263 0.16 19.61 -22.42
N MET A 264 -0.39 19.31 -21.26
CA MET A 264 0.29 19.30 -19.95
C MET A 264 1.62 18.51 -19.98
N ARG A 265 1.69 17.39 -20.69
CA ARG A 265 2.92 16.57 -20.77
C ARG A 265 4.09 17.36 -21.35
N ARG A 266 3.86 18.18 -22.38
CA ARG A 266 4.88 19.05 -22.95
C ARG A 266 5.31 20.13 -21.97
N VAL A 267 4.35 20.77 -21.30
CA VAL A 267 4.63 21.78 -20.27
C VAL A 267 5.45 21.20 -19.11
N ARG A 268 5.10 20.01 -18.63
CA ARG A 268 5.88 19.29 -17.63
C ARG A 268 7.30 19.01 -18.12
N GLY A 269 7.45 18.63 -19.40
CA GLY A 269 8.74 18.41 -20.04
C GLY A 269 9.65 19.64 -19.99
N VAL A 270 9.11 20.86 -20.17
CA VAL A 270 9.86 22.11 -20.00
C VAL A 270 10.43 22.20 -18.58
N PHE A 271 9.61 22.07 -17.57
CA PHE A 271 10.07 22.16 -16.17
C PHE A 271 11.06 21.05 -15.80
N ARG A 272 10.89 19.86 -16.34
CA ARG A 272 11.88 18.77 -16.17
C ARG A 272 13.25 19.11 -16.79
N GLN A 273 13.26 19.70 -17.98
CA GLN A 273 14.50 20.15 -18.63
C GLN A 273 15.19 21.28 -17.87
N LEU A 274 14.45 22.06 -17.10
CA LEU A 274 14.99 23.08 -16.22
C LEU A 274 15.63 22.54 -14.93
N GLY A 275 15.55 21.22 -14.68
CA GLY A 275 16.16 20.54 -13.53
C GLY A 275 15.19 20.21 -12.39
N TYR A 276 13.90 20.54 -12.50
CA TYR A 276 12.93 20.25 -11.45
C TYR A 276 12.60 18.75 -11.36
N SER A 277 12.34 18.25 -10.14
CA SER A 277 11.88 16.91 -9.90
C SER A 277 10.57 16.62 -10.66
N GLN A 278 10.24 15.34 -10.82
CA GLN A 278 8.98 14.95 -11.45
C GLN A 278 7.78 15.49 -10.67
N GLN A 279 7.87 15.52 -9.33
CA GLN A 279 6.83 16.09 -8.46
C GLN A 279 6.62 17.58 -8.73
N VAL A 280 7.67 18.38 -8.62
CA VAL A 280 7.60 19.84 -8.80
C VAL A 280 7.20 20.19 -10.22
N ALA A 281 7.78 19.53 -11.23
CA ALA A 281 7.45 19.75 -12.63
C ALA A 281 5.98 19.43 -12.95
N SER A 282 5.42 18.38 -12.34
CA SER A 282 3.98 18.05 -12.50
C SER A 282 3.08 19.09 -11.87
N LEU A 283 3.41 19.56 -10.66
CA LEU A 283 2.64 20.61 -9.98
C LEU A 283 2.69 21.94 -10.73
N LEU A 284 3.86 22.36 -11.21
CA LEU A 284 4.02 23.54 -12.03
C LEU A 284 3.21 23.44 -13.33
N ALA A 285 3.24 22.27 -13.99
CA ALA A 285 2.46 22.04 -15.19
C ALA A 285 0.95 22.09 -14.93
N LEU A 286 0.48 21.54 -13.79
CA LEU A 286 -0.93 21.59 -13.39
C LEU A 286 -1.40 23.02 -13.11
N VAL A 287 -0.56 23.85 -12.48
CA VAL A 287 -0.85 25.28 -12.25
C VAL A 287 -0.91 26.06 -13.57
N CYS A 288 -0.08 25.70 -14.56
CA CYS A 288 0.03 26.39 -15.83
C CYS A 288 -0.92 25.90 -16.93
N THR A 289 -1.66 24.81 -16.71
CA THR A 289 -2.58 24.23 -17.70
C THR A 289 -3.97 24.07 -17.15
N GLU A 290 -4.97 24.07 -18.03
CA GLU A 290 -6.35 23.75 -17.68
C GLU A 290 -6.93 22.69 -18.60
N ALA A 291 -7.89 21.90 -18.13
CA ALA A 291 -8.75 21.09 -18.99
C ALA A 291 -9.88 21.97 -19.54
N PRO A 292 -10.11 22.01 -20.86
CA PRO A 292 -11.32 22.62 -21.39
C PRO A 292 -12.54 21.99 -20.74
N THR A 293 -13.49 22.80 -20.27
CA THR A 293 -14.68 22.28 -19.56
C THR A 293 -15.96 22.85 -20.13
N ASP A 294 -17.03 22.03 -20.08
CA ASP A 294 -18.40 22.48 -20.23
C ASP A 294 -18.99 22.82 -18.87
N GLU A 295 -19.81 23.85 -18.84
CA GLU A 295 -20.62 24.20 -17.69
C GLU A 295 -21.97 23.50 -17.78
N VAL A 296 -22.27 22.64 -16.80
CA VAL A 296 -23.52 21.88 -16.73
C VAL A 296 -24.24 22.21 -15.44
N GLN A 297 -25.55 22.45 -15.53
CA GLN A 297 -26.39 22.66 -14.36
C GLN A 297 -27.20 21.39 -14.09
N LEU A 298 -27.06 20.83 -12.89
CA LEU A 298 -27.75 19.64 -12.43
C LEU A 298 -28.29 19.89 -11.02
N ASP A 299 -29.55 19.64 -10.78
CA ASP A 299 -30.23 19.83 -9.48
C ASP A 299 -29.96 21.21 -8.84
N GLY A 300 -30.03 22.28 -9.65
CA GLY A 300 -29.76 23.64 -9.22
C GLY A 300 -28.31 23.96 -8.87
N ARG A 301 -27.39 23.01 -9.07
CA ARG A 301 -25.96 23.19 -8.86
C ARG A 301 -25.20 23.22 -10.19
N ARG A 302 -24.16 24.05 -10.21
CA ARG A 302 -23.27 24.21 -11.36
C ARG A 302 -22.08 23.26 -11.25
N TYR A 303 -21.79 22.57 -12.36
CA TYR A 303 -20.64 21.67 -12.48
C TYR A 303 -19.83 22.05 -13.73
N PHE A 304 -18.50 21.85 -13.63
CA PHE A 304 -17.56 22.03 -14.73
C PHE A 304 -17.04 20.64 -15.13
N VAL A 305 -17.42 20.18 -16.33
CA VAL A 305 -17.10 18.84 -16.84
C VAL A 305 -15.96 18.96 -17.85
N ALA A 306 -14.84 18.28 -17.60
CA ALA A 306 -13.69 18.28 -18.50
C ALA A 306 -14.02 17.58 -19.82
N ARG A 307 -13.64 18.22 -20.96
CA ARG A 307 -13.83 17.69 -22.33
C ARG A 307 -12.59 17.01 -22.92
N GLY A 308 -11.50 16.95 -22.19
CA GLY A 308 -10.27 16.37 -22.72
C GLY A 308 -9.07 16.66 -21.87
N GLU A 309 -7.88 16.45 -22.45
CA GLU A 309 -6.61 16.66 -21.76
C GLU A 309 -6.37 18.12 -21.39
N ARG A 310 -5.57 18.32 -20.34
CA ARG A 310 -5.13 19.65 -19.92
C ARG A 310 -4.19 20.26 -20.97
N VAL A 311 -4.46 21.51 -21.34
CA VAL A 311 -3.72 22.28 -22.34
C VAL A 311 -3.35 23.65 -21.81
N LEU A 312 -2.50 24.41 -22.52
CA LEU A 312 -2.23 25.81 -22.19
C LEU A 312 -3.47 26.67 -22.42
N PRO A 313 -3.95 27.37 -21.37
CA PRO A 313 -5.10 28.26 -21.50
C PRO A 313 -4.75 29.53 -22.27
N GLN A 314 -5.69 29.99 -23.08
CA GLN A 314 -5.60 31.27 -23.75
C GLN A 314 -6.08 32.38 -22.79
N GLY A 315 -5.14 33.12 -22.21
CA GLY A 315 -5.42 34.18 -21.22
C GLY A 315 -4.65 34.02 -19.91
N ALA A 316 -3.88 32.95 -19.74
CA ALA A 316 -2.99 32.77 -18.59
C ALA A 316 -1.66 33.50 -18.80
N PRO A 317 -1.07 34.13 -17.76
CA PRO A 317 0.19 34.87 -17.88
C PRO A 317 1.40 33.99 -18.22
N THR A 318 1.37 32.70 -17.89
CA THR A 318 2.45 31.75 -18.15
C THR A 318 2.46 31.20 -19.58
N SER A 319 1.31 31.16 -20.26
CA SER A 319 1.18 30.52 -21.58
C SER A 319 2.12 31.10 -22.62
N PRO A 320 2.27 32.42 -22.78
CA PRO A 320 3.17 32.99 -23.78
C PRO A 320 4.64 32.60 -23.59
N MET A 321 5.16 32.69 -22.37
CA MET A 321 6.56 32.38 -22.10
C MET A 321 6.84 30.86 -22.21
N LEU A 322 5.89 30.01 -21.81
CA LEU A 322 5.99 28.58 -22.02
C LEU A 322 6.05 28.19 -23.49
N THR A 323 5.28 28.87 -24.37
CA THR A 323 5.35 28.66 -25.81
C THR A 323 6.70 29.12 -26.37
N ASN A 324 7.23 30.25 -25.96
CA ASN A 324 8.56 30.72 -26.36
C ASN A 324 9.64 29.67 -26.00
N LEU A 325 9.59 29.09 -24.80
CA LEU A 325 10.55 28.04 -24.39
C LEU A 325 10.37 26.74 -25.16
N LEU A 326 9.16 26.34 -25.46
CA LEU A 326 8.86 25.12 -26.24
C LEU A 326 9.33 25.27 -27.69
N CYS A 327 9.22 26.48 -28.28
CA CYS A 327 9.58 26.75 -29.65
C CYS A 327 11.06 27.01 -29.88
N ARG A 328 11.91 27.12 -28.86
CA ARG A 328 13.37 27.39 -29.01
C ARG A 328 14.07 26.59 -30.07
N ARG A 329 13.74 25.27 -30.19
CA ARG A 329 14.34 24.41 -31.24
C ARG A 329 13.76 24.68 -32.62
N LEU A 330 12.48 25.03 -32.69
CA LEU A 330 11.82 25.42 -33.93
C LEU A 330 12.39 26.75 -34.41
N ASP A 331 12.49 27.75 -33.53
CA ASP A 331 13.05 29.07 -33.84
C ASP A 331 14.49 28.97 -34.38
N ALA A 332 15.34 28.18 -33.68
CA ALA A 332 16.71 27.95 -34.09
C ALA A 332 16.80 27.25 -35.49
N ARG A 333 15.92 26.29 -35.77
CA ARG A 333 15.87 25.61 -37.07
C ARG A 333 15.37 26.53 -38.17
N LEU A 334 14.33 27.30 -37.91
CA LEU A 334 13.79 28.26 -38.87
C LEU A 334 14.80 29.35 -39.18
N ALA A 335 15.47 29.92 -38.18
CA ALA A 335 16.51 30.92 -38.34
C ALA A 335 17.71 30.36 -39.19
N ALA A 336 18.16 29.14 -38.90
CA ALA A 336 19.20 28.49 -39.64
C ALA A 336 18.81 28.22 -41.10
N SER A 337 17.56 27.81 -41.35
CA SER A 337 17.04 27.58 -42.70
C SER A 337 16.88 28.90 -43.47
N ALA A 338 16.35 29.93 -42.83
CA ALA A 338 16.20 31.26 -43.38
C ALA A 338 17.56 31.82 -43.80
N ALA A 339 18.56 31.77 -42.93
CA ALA A 339 19.91 32.24 -43.21
C ALA A 339 20.56 31.52 -44.43
N LYS A 340 20.34 30.20 -44.58
CA LYS A 340 20.84 29.42 -45.76
C LYS A 340 20.21 29.88 -47.07
N LEU A 341 18.98 30.40 -47.01
CA LEU A 341 18.22 30.84 -48.18
C LEU A 341 18.31 32.37 -48.41
N GLY A 342 19.14 33.08 -47.65
CA GLY A 342 19.29 34.52 -47.73
C GLY A 342 18.17 35.32 -47.06
N PHE A 343 17.28 34.68 -46.27
CA PHE A 343 16.25 35.34 -45.47
C PHE A 343 16.75 35.64 -44.05
N ARG A 344 16.07 36.58 -43.41
CA ARG A 344 16.31 36.90 -41.99
C ARG A 344 15.10 36.52 -41.14
#